data_af09c33d940bb16ea983ebade34f9a04
#
_entry.id   af09c33d940bb16ea983ebade34f9a04
#
_cell.length_a   1.000
_cell.length_b   1.000
_cell.length_c   1.000
_cell.angle_alpha   90.00
_cell.angle_beta   90.00
_cell.angle_gamma   90.00
#
_symmetry.space_group_name_H-M   'P 1'
#
loop_
_entity.id
_entity.type
_entity.pdbx_description
1 polymer ?
#
loop_
_entity_poly.entity_id
_entity_poly.type
_entity_poly.pdbx_seq_one_letter_code
_entity_poly.pdbx_strand_id
1 'polypeptide(L)'
;TLSEVIKRAGGYKKNAYPYGGILARKSVAEKEKIAFLRSADQLEQSIATAISSGRISSIGGDPTLALSSISRLITNLEKIEPIGRVVTEFDIDLLNRSPEKDLLLESGDKIFIPERSSTITVSGQVLSPTSFSFDPTFKVRDYINLAGGFSEDADKNRTLVIYPNGIASRVRTWPNSPDLAPGTTLVVPRDPNPFDWLVFSQVLFPIISNFATSAAAIAALGNNN
;
A
#
# COMPACT_ATOMS: atom_id res chain seq x y z
N THR A 1 3.54 26.89 1.95
CA THR A 1 3.14 25.70 2.70
C THR A 1 1.95 24.97 2.04
N LEU A 2 1.67 23.75 2.47
CA LEU A 2 0.56 22.95 1.96
C LEU A 2 -0.78 23.63 2.23
N SER A 3 -1.02 24.11 3.45
CA SER A 3 -2.27 24.78 3.81
C SER A 3 -2.52 26.05 2.99
N GLU A 4 -1.48 26.82 2.70
CA GLU A 4 -1.58 28.04 1.88
C GLU A 4 -1.99 27.73 0.44
N VAL A 5 -1.42 26.67 -0.15
CA VAL A 5 -1.77 26.27 -1.52
C VAL A 5 -3.22 25.78 -1.58
N ILE A 6 -3.69 25.00 -0.61
CA ILE A 6 -5.08 24.56 -0.54
C ILE A 6 -6.02 25.76 -0.39
N LYS A 7 -5.69 26.73 0.46
CA LYS A 7 -6.46 27.98 0.61
C LYS A 7 -6.51 28.78 -0.69
N ARG A 8 -5.38 28.94 -1.40
CA ARG A 8 -5.31 29.61 -2.71
C ARG A 8 -6.15 28.93 -3.78
N ALA A 9 -6.24 27.59 -3.73
CA ALA A 9 -7.09 26.82 -4.63
C ALA A 9 -8.59 26.92 -4.33
N GLY A 10 -9.00 27.67 -3.30
CA GLY A 10 -10.38 27.86 -2.88
C GLY A 10 -10.84 26.87 -1.80
N GLY A 11 -9.93 26.14 -1.18
CA GLY A 11 -10.22 25.16 -0.13
C GLY A 11 -10.74 23.83 -0.66
N TYR A 12 -11.49 23.12 0.16
CA TYR A 12 -12.03 21.81 -0.18
C TYR A 12 -13.45 21.89 -0.76
N LYS A 13 -13.72 21.03 -1.74
CA LYS A 13 -15.09 20.75 -2.18
C LYS A 13 -15.88 20.05 -1.08
N LYS A 14 -17.21 20.16 -1.14
CA LYS A 14 -18.13 19.57 -0.12
C LYS A 14 -17.90 18.08 0.12
N ASN A 15 -17.55 17.31 -0.93
CA ASN A 15 -17.32 15.87 -0.87
C ASN A 15 -15.84 15.49 -0.74
N ALA A 16 -14.94 16.46 -0.59
CA ALA A 16 -13.52 16.18 -0.47
C ALA A 16 -13.21 15.39 0.81
N TYR A 17 -12.23 14.51 0.72
CA TYR A 17 -11.78 13.67 1.81
C TYR A 17 -10.30 13.95 2.13
N PRO A 18 -10.00 14.99 2.95
CA PRO A 18 -8.62 15.35 3.28
C PRO A 18 -7.81 14.22 3.88
N TYR A 19 -8.42 13.39 4.74
CA TYR A 19 -7.75 12.21 5.31
C TYR A 19 -7.16 11.26 4.25
N GLY A 20 -7.77 11.18 3.07
CA GLY A 20 -7.27 10.40 1.93
C GLY A 20 -6.35 11.20 1.01
N GLY A 21 -5.94 12.40 1.38
CA GLY A 21 -5.08 13.27 0.59
C GLY A 21 -3.77 12.61 0.19
N ILE A 22 -3.30 12.94 -1.00
CA ILE A 22 -2.05 12.42 -1.56
C ILE A 22 -1.19 13.62 -1.97
N LEU A 23 0.02 13.69 -1.45
CA LEU A 23 1.08 14.54 -1.94
C LEU A 23 2.08 13.66 -2.68
N ALA A 24 2.25 13.90 -3.96
CA ALA A 24 3.25 13.24 -4.81
C ALA A 24 4.43 14.20 -5.03
N ARG A 25 5.63 13.75 -4.70
CA ARG A 25 6.88 14.52 -4.76
C ARG A 25 7.91 13.82 -5.62
N LYS A 26 8.43 14.53 -6.63
CA LYS A 26 9.38 13.97 -7.58
C LYS A 26 10.67 13.47 -6.91
N SER A 27 11.22 14.23 -5.97
CA SER A 27 12.42 13.86 -5.23
C SER A 27 12.26 12.58 -4.41
N VAL A 28 11.04 12.31 -3.92
CA VAL A 28 10.70 11.07 -3.21
C VAL A 28 10.53 9.92 -4.21
N ALA A 29 9.85 10.14 -5.34
CA ALA A 29 9.69 9.14 -6.39
C ALA A 29 11.04 8.63 -6.91
N GLU A 30 12.00 9.51 -7.11
CA GLU A 30 13.36 9.16 -7.53
C GLU A 30 14.07 8.27 -6.48
N LYS A 31 13.94 8.61 -5.19
CA LYS A 31 14.49 7.80 -4.09
C LYS A 31 13.83 6.43 -4.00
N GLU A 32 12.51 6.37 -4.13
CA GLU A 32 11.76 5.12 -4.15
C GLU A 32 12.17 4.25 -5.34
N LYS A 33 12.33 4.82 -6.53
CA LYS A 33 12.79 4.09 -7.72
C LYS A 33 14.17 3.47 -7.50
N ILE A 34 15.10 4.23 -6.93
CA ILE A 34 16.43 3.70 -6.57
C ILE A 34 16.34 2.57 -5.55
N ALA A 35 15.45 2.68 -4.57
CA ALA A 35 15.23 1.63 -3.59
C ALA A 35 14.66 0.35 -4.22
N PHE A 36 13.73 0.45 -5.17
CA PHE A 36 13.21 -0.69 -5.90
C PHE A 36 14.27 -1.38 -6.76
N LEU A 37 15.09 -0.61 -7.48
CA LEU A 37 16.19 -1.17 -8.26
C LEU A 37 17.19 -1.91 -7.37
N ARG A 38 17.57 -1.33 -6.24
CA ARG A 38 18.46 -2.01 -5.27
C ARG A 38 17.84 -3.31 -4.73
N SER A 39 16.53 -3.31 -4.50
CA SER A 39 15.81 -4.52 -4.04
C SER A 39 15.79 -5.59 -5.14
N ALA A 40 15.66 -5.22 -6.41
CA ALA A 40 15.77 -6.12 -7.54
C ALA A 40 17.17 -6.77 -7.59
N ASP A 41 18.24 -5.96 -7.53
CA ASP A 41 19.65 -6.41 -7.51
C ASP A 41 19.90 -7.38 -6.33
N GLN A 42 19.42 -7.06 -5.13
CA GLN A 42 19.54 -7.92 -3.95
C GLN A 42 18.85 -9.26 -4.13
N LEU A 43 17.68 -9.24 -4.76
CA LEU A 43 16.94 -10.46 -5.06
C LEU A 43 17.69 -11.34 -6.06
N GLU A 44 18.24 -10.75 -7.13
CA GLU A 44 19.10 -11.47 -8.09
C GLU A 44 20.29 -12.12 -7.42
N GLN A 45 21.02 -11.39 -6.58
CA GLN A 45 22.16 -11.91 -5.84
C GLN A 45 21.76 -13.05 -4.89
N SER A 46 20.62 -12.92 -4.24
CA SER A 46 20.08 -13.96 -3.34
C SER A 46 19.76 -15.24 -4.09
N ILE A 47 19.19 -15.11 -5.30
CA ILE A 47 18.91 -16.25 -6.19
C ILE A 47 20.21 -16.91 -6.66
N ALA A 48 21.16 -16.12 -7.15
CA ALA A 48 22.45 -16.64 -7.59
C ALA A 48 23.15 -17.42 -6.48
N THR A 49 23.07 -16.92 -5.24
CA THR A 49 23.61 -17.61 -4.06
C THR A 49 22.83 -18.90 -3.73
N ALA A 50 21.51 -18.90 -3.86
CA ALA A 50 20.69 -20.07 -3.62
C ALA A 50 20.91 -21.17 -4.66
N ILE A 51 21.13 -20.79 -5.93
CA ILE A 51 21.50 -21.72 -7.02
C ILE A 51 22.87 -22.31 -6.74
N SER A 52 23.88 -21.50 -6.50
CA SER A 52 25.27 -21.95 -6.28
C SER A 52 25.42 -22.84 -5.04
N SER A 53 24.60 -22.62 -4.02
CA SER A 53 24.59 -23.43 -2.80
C SER A 53 23.72 -24.70 -2.88
N GLY A 54 23.11 -24.99 -4.04
CA GLY A 54 22.24 -26.16 -4.25
C GLY A 54 20.91 -26.13 -3.47
N ARG A 55 20.59 -25.02 -2.81
CA ARG A 55 19.36 -24.92 -1.99
C ARG A 55 18.07 -24.95 -2.81
N ILE A 56 18.13 -24.60 -4.09
CA ILE A 56 16.96 -24.64 -4.98
C ILE A 56 16.54 -26.07 -5.28
N SER A 57 17.47 -27.00 -5.31
CA SER A 57 17.18 -28.42 -5.56
C SER A 57 16.40 -29.11 -4.43
N SER A 58 16.37 -28.53 -3.23
CA SER A 58 15.63 -29.04 -2.07
C SER A 58 14.22 -28.47 -1.91
N ILE A 59 13.81 -27.56 -2.80
CA ILE A 59 12.44 -27.00 -2.80
C ILE A 59 11.54 -28.01 -3.51
N GLY A 60 10.53 -28.51 -2.81
CA GLY A 60 9.54 -29.41 -3.41
C GLY A 60 8.77 -28.68 -4.53
N GLY A 61 9.06 -29.01 -5.77
CA GLY A 61 8.48 -28.41 -6.96
C GLY A 61 9.48 -28.32 -8.12
N ASP A 62 9.03 -27.83 -9.26
CA ASP A 62 9.91 -27.60 -10.42
C ASP A 62 10.74 -26.32 -10.21
N PRO A 63 12.08 -26.43 -10.07
CA PRO A 63 12.96 -25.29 -9.86
C PRO A 63 12.87 -24.24 -10.98
N THR A 64 12.54 -24.65 -12.20
CA THR A 64 12.44 -23.76 -13.37
C THR A 64 11.23 -22.84 -13.26
N LEU A 65 10.11 -23.33 -12.72
CA LEU A 65 8.91 -22.52 -12.48
C LEU A 65 9.15 -21.49 -11.36
N ALA A 66 9.84 -21.88 -10.30
CA ALA A 66 10.21 -20.96 -9.22
C ALA A 66 11.11 -19.84 -9.75
N LEU A 67 12.18 -20.17 -10.49
CA LEU A 67 13.09 -19.21 -11.08
C LEU A 67 12.39 -18.26 -12.07
N SER A 68 11.50 -18.78 -12.92
CA SER A 68 10.76 -17.95 -13.87
C SER A 68 9.81 -16.96 -13.17
N SER A 69 9.21 -17.37 -12.06
CA SER A 69 8.32 -16.50 -11.26
C SER A 69 9.10 -15.37 -10.59
N ILE A 70 10.28 -15.68 -10.07
CA ILE A 70 11.16 -14.70 -9.43
C ILE A 70 11.73 -13.73 -10.48
N SER A 71 12.15 -14.21 -11.66
CA SER A 71 12.61 -13.34 -12.76
C SER A 71 11.53 -12.37 -13.21
N ARG A 72 10.26 -12.79 -13.27
CA ARG A 72 9.14 -11.88 -13.55
C ARG A 72 8.96 -10.83 -12.45
N LEU A 73 9.13 -11.22 -11.18
CA LEU A 73 9.06 -10.28 -10.06
C LEU A 73 10.15 -9.22 -10.17
N ILE A 74 11.40 -9.60 -10.45
CA ILE A 74 12.52 -8.69 -10.67
C ILE A 74 12.19 -7.71 -11.80
N THR A 75 11.79 -8.23 -12.96
CA THR A 75 11.40 -7.38 -14.11
C THR A 75 10.25 -6.42 -13.77
N ASN A 76 9.31 -6.85 -12.95
CA ASN A 76 8.22 -5.97 -12.50
C ASN A 76 8.72 -4.88 -11.56
N LEU A 77 9.63 -5.20 -10.63
CA LEU A 77 10.27 -4.23 -9.73
C LEU A 77 11.03 -3.15 -10.48
N GLU A 78 11.79 -3.53 -11.52
CA GLU A 78 12.54 -2.60 -12.37
C GLU A 78 11.64 -1.64 -13.15
N LYS A 79 10.43 -2.09 -13.52
CA LYS A 79 9.46 -1.31 -14.30
C LYS A 79 8.55 -0.43 -13.44
N ILE A 80 8.59 -0.57 -12.12
CA ILE A 80 7.75 0.25 -11.24
C ILE A 80 8.16 1.72 -11.36
N GLU A 81 7.16 2.56 -11.64
CA GLU A 81 7.29 4.02 -11.55
C GLU A 81 6.56 4.50 -10.29
N PRO A 82 7.29 4.71 -9.19
CA PRO A 82 6.69 5.19 -7.96
C PRO A 82 6.21 6.62 -8.11
N ILE A 83 5.09 6.93 -7.46
CA ILE A 83 4.52 8.29 -7.48
C ILE A 83 5.23 9.25 -6.51
N GLY A 84 6.07 8.74 -5.62
CA GLY A 84 6.75 9.55 -4.59
C GLY A 84 5.76 10.07 -3.55
N ARG A 85 4.92 9.20 -3.00
CA ARG A 85 3.92 9.59 -2.02
C ARG A 85 4.56 10.07 -0.73
N VAL A 86 4.19 11.28 -0.31
CA VAL A 86 4.53 11.82 1.01
C VAL A 86 3.30 11.73 1.89
N VAL A 87 3.40 10.97 2.99
CA VAL A 87 2.34 10.91 4.01
C VAL A 87 2.39 12.18 4.83
N THR A 88 1.35 12.99 4.77
CA THR A 88 1.24 14.27 5.50
C THR A 88 -0.19 14.52 5.92
N GLU A 89 -0.38 15.49 6.79
CA GLU A 89 -1.69 15.97 7.22
C GLU A 89 -2.29 16.91 6.17
N PHE A 90 -3.58 16.76 5.91
CA PHE A 90 -4.33 17.60 4.99
C PHE A 90 -5.47 18.36 5.67
N ASP A 91 -5.76 18.12 6.95
CA ASP A 91 -6.77 18.86 7.68
C ASP A 91 -6.27 20.30 7.95
N ILE A 92 -6.86 21.27 7.25
CA ILE A 92 -6.46 22.69 7.35
C ILE A 92 -6.63 23.21 8.77
N ASP A 93 -7.67 22.78 9.49
CA ASP A 93 -7.91 23.26 10.86
C ASP A 93 -6.85 22.72 11.81
N LEU A 94 -6.39 21.49 11.57
CA LEU A 94 -5.29 20.89 12.31
C LEU A 94 -3.95 21.59 11.97
N LEU A 95 -3.69 21.85 10.68
CA LEU A 95 -2.47 22.53 10.23
C LEU A 95 -2.40 23.97 10.75
N ASN A 96 -3.53 24.69 10.83
CA ASN A 96 -3.57 26.02 11.43
C ASN A 96 -3.27 26.01 12.94
N ARG A 97 -3.65 24.93 13.65
CA ARG A 97 -3.37 24.76 15.10
C ARG A 97 -1.98 24.23 15.38
N SER A 98 -1.38 23.54 14.41
CA SER A 98 -0.08 22.87 14.52
C SER A 98 0.77 23.21 13.28
N PRO A 99 1.29 24.45 13.16
CA PRO A 99 2.03 24.90 11.97
C PRO A 99 3.29 24.07 11.69
N GLU A 100 3.84 23.41 12.69
CA GLU A 100 4.98 22.51 12.56
C GLU A 100 4.68 21.26 11.69
N LYS A 101 3.40 20.94 11.50
CA LYS A 101 2.94 19.85 10.61
C LYS A 101 2.64 20.33 9.20
N ASP A 102 2.62 21.65 8.97
CA ASP A 102 2.32 22.23 7.67
C ASP A 102 3.53 22.14 6.73
N LEU A 103 3.52 21.14 5.88
CA LEU A 103 4.64 20.78 5.03
C LEU A 103 4.99 21.90 4.04
N LEU A 104 6.28 22.21 3.93
CA LEU A 104 6.80 23.05 2.85
C LEU A 104 6.76 22.27 1.53
N LEU A 105 6.18 22.88 0.52
CA LEU A 105 6.06 22.30 -0.82
C LEU A 105 7.32 22.56 -1.64
N GLU A 106 7.64 21.59 -2.49
CA GLU A 106 8.71 21.70 -3.50
C GLU A 106 8.11 21.97 -4.89
N SER A 107 8.92 22.56 -5.75
CA SER A 107 8.51 22.73 -7.15
C SER A 107 8.26 21.39 -7.82
N GLY A 108 7.09 21.25 -8.43
CA GLY A 108 6.65 19.99 -9.05
C GLY A 108 5.89 19.04 -8.13
N ASP A 109 5.65 19.41 -6.86
CA ASP A 109 4.73 18.67 -6.00
C ASP A 109 3.32 18.65 -6.61
N LYS A 110 2.67 17.52 -6.55
CA LYS A 110 1.28 17.34 -6.97
C LYS A 110 0.42 16.97 -5.78
N ILE A 111 -0.68 17.66 -5.59
CA ILE A 111 -1.64 17.43 -4.50
C ILE A 111 -2.92 16.90 -5.11
N PHE A 112 -3.38 15.77 -4.60
CA PHE A 112 -4.66 15.17 -4.96
C PHE A 112 -5.48 14.92 -3.70
N ILE A 113 -6.70 15.45 -3.66
CA ILE A 113 -7.66 15.24 -2.58
C ILE A 113 -8.83 14.41 -3.16
N PRO A 114 -8.97 13.15 -2.77
CA PRO A 114 -10.05 12.30 -3.26
C PRO A 114 -11.41 12.72 -2.71
N GLU A 115 -12.45 12.22 -3.33
CA GLU A 115 -13.78 12.22 -2.71
C GLU A 115 -13.86 11.16 -1.62
N ARG A 116 -14.74 11.39 -0.66
CA ARG A 116 -14.93 10.46 0.45
C ARG A 116 -15.53 9.15 -0.06
N SER A 117 -14.77 8.06 0.06
CA SER A 117 -15.27 6.72 -0.17
C SER A 117 -16.31 6.35 0.89
N SER A 118 -17.28 5.53 0.54
CA SER A 118 -18.26 4.96 1.47
C SER A 118 -18.05 3.46 1.71
N THR A 119 -16.91 2.92 1.27
CA THR A 119 -16.67 1.47 1.28
C THR A 119 -15.40 1.08 2.01
N ILE A 120 -15.36 -0.18 2.47
CA ILE A 120 -14.17 -0.90 2.91
C ILE A 120 -13.93 -2.03 1.90
N THR A 121 -12.72 -2.15 1.40
CA THR A 121 -12.34 -3.22 0.47
C THR A 121 -11.63 -4.34 1.24
N VAL A 122 -12.06 -5.58 1.03
CA VAL A 122 -11.38 -6.77 1.57
C VAL A 122 -10.76 -7.54 0.40
N SER A 123 -9.47 -7.83 0.48
CA SER A 123 -8.70 -8.47 -0.58
C SER A 123 -7.72 -9.49 -0.03
N GLY A 124 -7.21 -10.35 -0.93
CA GLY A 124 -6.26 -11.41 -0.59
C GLY A 124 -6.94 -12.71 -0.21
N GLN A 125 -6.41 -13.42 0.79
CA GLN A 125 -6.81 -14.78 1.17
C GLN A 125 -8.07 -14.80 2.06
N VAL A 126 -9.19 -14.41 1.46
CA VAL A 126 -10.55 -14.54 2.00
C VAL A 126 -11.41 -15.29 0.99
N LEU A 127 -12.55 -15.86 1.42
CA LEU A 127 -13.38 -16.67 0.52
C LEU A 127 -14.03 -15.82 -0.59
N SER A 128 -14.40 -14.56 -0.32
CA SER A 128 -15.05 -13.66 -1.30
C SER A 128 -14.44 -12.26 -1.22
N PRO A 129 -13.29 -11.99 -1.89
CA PRO A 129 -12.71 -10.66 -1.95
C PRO A 129 -13.68 -9.68 -2.61
N THR A 130 -14.07 -8.63 -1.90
CA THR A 130 -15.02 -7.62 -2.41
C THR A 130 -14.99 -6.35 -1.57
N SER A 131 -15.82 -5.36 -1.94
CA SER A 131 -16.00 -4.13 -1.20
C SER A 131 -17.37 -4.10 -0.53
N PHE A 132 -17.39 -3.67 0.73
CA PHE A 132 -18.59 -3.54 1.56
C PHE A 132 -18.83 -2.07 1.90
N SER A 133 -20.07 -1.70 2.18
CA SER A 133 -20.38 -0.37 2.73
C SER A 133 -19.67 -0.18 4.07
N PHE A 134 -19.14 1.02 4.29
CA PHE A 134 -18.52 1.37 5.56
C PHE A 134 -19.58 1.47 6.65
N ASP A 135 -19.37 0.76 7.74
CA ASP A 135 -20.13 0.86 8.98
C ASP A 135 -19.17 1.20 10.13
N PRO A 136 -19.38 2.33 10.85
CA PRO A 136 -18.49 2.74 11.92
C PRO A 136 -18.49 1.80 13.14
N THR A 137 -19.47 0.91 13.26
CA THR A 137 -19.56 -0.07 14.34
C THR A 137 -18.76 -1.34 14.06
N PHE A 138 -18.43 -1.58 12.78
CA PHE A 138 -17.71 -2.78 12.36
C PHE A 138 -16.21 -2.63 12.54
N LYS A 139 -15.60 -3.72 12.96
CA LYS A 139 -14.14 -3.89 13.08
C LYS A 139 -13.60 -4.74 11.92
N VAL A 140 -12.29 -4.85 11.84
CA VAL A 140 -11.60 -5.66 10.81
C VAL A 140 -12.18 -7.07 10.70
N ARG A 141 -12.47 -7.72 11.84
CA ARG A 141 -13.00 -9.09 11.87
C ARG A 141 -14.38 -9.20 11.24
N ASP A 142 -15.21 -8.20 11.42
CA ASP A 142 -16.58 -8.20 10.90
C ASP A 142 -16.57 -8.16 9.38
N TYR A 143 -15.73 -7.32 8.77
CA TYR A 143 -15.57 -7.27 7.32
C TYR A 143 -14.96 -8.55 6.73
N ILE A 144 -14.01 -9.18 7.43
CA ILE A 144 -13.48 -10.48 7.01
C ILE A 144 -14.56 -11.55 7.07
N ASN A 145 -15.40 -11.55 8.10
CA ASN A 145 -16.53 -12.49 8.20
C ASN A 145 -17.57 -12.24 7.09
N LEU A 146 -17.87 -10.99 6.74
CA LEU A 146 -18.72 -10.67 5.59
C LEU A 146 -18.12 -11.16 4.26
N ALA A 147 -16.78 -11.19 4.14
CA ALA A 147 -16.08 -11.76 3.01
C ALA A 147 -16.02 -13.32 3.05
N GLY A 148 -16.82 -13.95 3.91
CA GLY A 148 -16.89 -15.40 4.08
C GLY A 148 -15.83 -15.98 5.01
N GLY A 149 -14.99 -15.13 5.62
CA GLY A 149 -13.88 -15.57 6.47
C GLY A 149 -12.57 -15.75 5.71
N PHE A 150 -11.58 -16.25 6.42
CA PHE A 150 -10.25 -16.55 5.87
C PHE A 150 -10.26 -17.81 5.01
N SER A 151 -9.52 -17.82 3.91
CA SER A 151 -9.20 -19.06 3.19
C SER A 151 -8.23 -19.93 3.98
N GLU A 152 -8.05 -21.20 3.55
CA GLU A 152 -7.12 -22.13 4.21
C GLU A 152 -5.67 -21.63 4.19
N ASP A 153 -5.28 -20.98 3.10
CA ASP A 153 -3.93 -20.45 2.89
C ASP A 153 -3.69 -19.06 3.51
N ALA A 154 -4.60 -18.56 4.33
CA ALA A 154 -4.52 -17.21 4.86
C ALA A 154 -3.56 -17.07 6.05
N ASP A 155 -2.62 -16.13 5.98
CA ASP A 155 -1.86 -15.68 7.16
C ASP A 155 -2.68 -14.66 7.96
N LYS A 156 -3.50 -15.20 8.87
CA LYS A 156 -4.36 -14.40 9.76
C LYS A 156 -3.58 -13.40 10.60
N ASN A 157 -2.36 -13.76 10.98
CA ASN A 157 -1.51 -12.96 11.88
C ASN A 157 -0.82 -11.79 11.17
N ARG A 158 -0.79 -11.80 9.83
CA ARG A 158 -0.19 -10.74 9.01
C ARG A 158 -1.22 -9.92 8.23
N THR A 159 -2.49 -10.01 8.59
CA THR A 159 -3.52 -9.15 8.02
C THR A 159 -3.15 -7.67 8.17
N LEU A 160 -3.28 -6.93 7.09
CA LEU A 160 -2.93 -5.51 6.99
C LEU A 160 -4.18 -4.65 6.83
N VAL A 161 -4.16 -3.50 7.46
CA VAL A 161 -5.12 -2.41 7.29
C VAL A 161 -4.39 -1.29 6.55
N ILE A 162 -4.80 -0.97 5.34
CA ILE A 162 -4.23 0.10 4.54
C ILE A 162 -5.24 1.25 4.53
N TYR A 163 -4.88 2.36 5.16
CA TYR A 163 -5.72 3.54 5.24
C TYR A 163 -5.67 4.39 3.97
N PRO A 164 -6.70 5.21 3.71
CA PRO A 164 -6.71 6.14 2.56
C PRO A 164 -5.49 7.07 2.51
N ASN A 165 -4.96 7.47 3.66
CA ASN A 165 -3.74 8.28 3.74
C ASN A 165 -2.44 7.52 3.37
N GLY A 166 -2.51 6.21 3.08
CA GLY A 166 -1.39 5.36 2.70
C GLY A 166 -0.65 4.72 3.87
N ILE A 167 -1.05 5.01 5.10
CA ILE A 167 -0.49 4.32 6.26
C ILE A 167 -0.98 2.87 6.27
N ALA A 168 -0.05 1.94 6.44
CA ALA A 168 -0.38 0.54 6.63
C ALA A 168 -0.13 0.14 8.09
N SER A 169 -1.10 -0.57 8.67
CA SER A 169 -1.02 -1.11 10.02
C SER A 169 -1.30 -2.61 10.01
N ARG A 170 -0.51 -3.37 10.78
CA ARG A 170 -0.75 -4.80 10.94
C ARG A 170 -1.76 -5.04 12.06
N VAL A 171 -2.71 -5.94 11.83
CA VAL A 171 -3.60 -6.43 12.88
C VAL A 171 -2.82 -7.35 13.81
N ARG A 172 -2.49 -6.86 15.00
CA ARG A 172 -1.71 -7.62 15.99
C ARG A 172 -2.56 -8.51 16.88
N THR A 173 -3.72 -8.00 17.26
CA THR A 173 -4.68 -8.70 18.13
C THR A 173 -6.09 -8.49 17.57
N TRP A 174 -6.85 -9.55 17.46
CA TRP A 174 -8.18 -9.51 16.87
C TRP A 174 -9.23 -8.78 17.72
N PRO A 175 -9.21 -8.87 19.06
CA PRO A 175 -10.15 -8.10 19.89
C PRO A 175 -9.92 -6.59 19.83
N ASN A 176 -8.65 -6.17 19.67
CA ASN A 176 -8.21 -4.78 19.64
C ASN A 176 -7.66 -4.41 18.26
N SER A 177 -8.39 -4.77 17.20
CA SER A 177 -8.02 -4.35 15.85
C SER A 177 -8.14 -2.82 15.72
N PRO A 178 -7.32 -2.19 14.87
CA PRO A 178 -7.38 -0.75 14.66
C PRO A 178 -8.73 -0.32 14.13
N ASP A 179 -9.15 0.91 14.45
CA ASP A 179 -10.35 1.51 13.90
C ASP A 179 -10.22 1.72 12.39
N LEU A 180 -11.33 1.56 11.71
CA LEU A 180 -11.38 1.68 10.26
C LEU A 180 -11.89 3.06 9.84
N ALA A 181 -11.40 3.55 8.73
CA ALA A 181 -11.88 4.77 8.08
C ALA A 181 -12.51 4.41 6.72
N PRO A 182 -13.48 5.17 6.23
CA PRO A 182 -14.02 4.97 4.89
C PRO A 182 -12.92 4.99 3.83
N GLY A 183 -12.94 4.04 2.89
CA GLY A 183 -11.88 3.88 1.88
C GLY A 183 -10.70 3.02 2.33
N THR A 184 -10.73 2.45 3.53
CA THR A 184 -9.70 1.51 4.00
C THR A 184 -9.74 0.21 3.20
N THR A 185 -8.55 -0.34 2.92
CA THR A 185 -8.39 -1.67 2.32
C THR A 185 -7.81 -2.63 3.36
N LEU A 186 -8.49 -3.76 3.55
CA LEU A 186 -8.01 -4.89 4.35
C LEU A 186 -7.33 -5.88 3.40
N VAL A 187 -6.09 -6.23 3.68
CA VAL A 187 -5.32 -7.19 2.87
C VAL A 187 -4.97 -8.38 3.75
N VAL A 188 -5.47 -9.54 3.36
CA VAL A 188 -5.13 -10.81 4.00
C VAL A 188 -4.07 -11.50 3.14
N PRO A 189 -2.82 -11.56 3.57
CA PRO A 189 -1.77 -12.21 2.80
C PRO A 189 -1.92 -13.73 2.84
N ARG A 190 -1.32 -14.38 1.87
CA ARG A 190 -1.15 -15.83 1.90
C ARG A 190 -0.14 -16.21 2.99
N ASP A 191 -0.36 -17.35 3.64
CA ASP A 191 0.66 -17.93 4.52
C ASP A 191 1.83 -18.39 3.65
N PRO A 192 3.00 -17.75 3.72
CA PRO A 192 4.13 -18.17 2.92
C PRO A 192 4.62 -19.49 3.50
N ASN A 193 4.75 -20.50 2.67
CA ASN A 193 5.66 -21.62 2.98
C ASN A 193 7.02 -21.03 3.40
N PRO A 194 7.76 -21.62 4.33
CA PRO A 194 8.91 -21.01 5.03
C PRO A 194 10.00 -20.39 4.14
N PHE A 195 9.92 -20.58 2.84
CA PHE A 195 10.87 -20.04 1.88
C PHE A 195 10.57 -18.58 1.46
N ASP A 196 9.31 -18.12 1.51
CA ASP A 196 8.90 -16.84 0.90
C ASP A 196 8.96 -15.63 1.84
N TRP A 197 9.18 -15.84 3.14
CA TRP A 197 9.06 -14.76 4.13
C TRP A 197 10.08 -13.64 3.97
N LEU A 198 11.33 -13.95 3.63
CA LEU A 198 12.39 -12.95 3.48
C LEU A 198 12.15 -12.03 2.27
N VAL A 199 11.62 -12.61 1.20
CA VAL A 199 11.26 -11.87 -0.02
C VAL A 199 10.01 -11.03 0.19
N PHE A 200 9.01 -11.58 0.88
CA PHE A 200 7.73 -10.91 1.09
C PHE A 200 7.86 -9.65 1.97
N SER A 201 8.64 -9.74 3.06
CA SER A 201 8.70 -8.64 4.03
C SER A 201 9.51 -7.44 3.55
N GLN A 202 10.53 -7.66 2.71
CA GLN A 202 11.43 -6.59 2.27
C GLN A 202 11.03 -5.96 0.93
N VAL A 203 10.39 -6.72 0.05
CA VAL A 203 10.14 -6.31 -1.33
C VAL A 203 8.68 -5.99 -1.60
N LEU A 204 7.74 -6.77 -1.08
CA LEU A 204 6.32 -6.61 -1.41
C LEU A 204 5.57 -5.63 -0.51
N PHE A 205 6.01 -5.41 0.72
CA PHE A 205 5.33 -4.51 1.65
C PHE A 205 5.29 -3.05 1.16
N PRO A 206 6.38 -2.46 0.66
CA PRO A 206 6.35 -1.12 0.07
C PRO A 206 5.51 -1.05 -1.21
N ILE A 207 5.47 -2.14 -1.98
CA ILE A 207 4.72 -2.20 -3.24
C ILE A 207 3.22 -2.23 -2.98
N ILE A 208 2.75 -3.06 -2.06
CA ILE A 208 1.31 -3.20 -1.76
C ILE A 208 0.74 -1.90 -1.19
N SER A 209 1.47 -1.22 -0.30
CA SER A 209 1.03 0.07 0.27
C SER A 209 0.92 1.16 -0.80
N ASN A 210 1.76 1.12 -1.84
CA ASN A 210 1.71 2.05 -2.96
C ASN A 210 0.62 1.68 -3.99
N PHE A 211 0.38 0.40 -4.26
CA PHE A 211 -0.61 -0.05 -5.24
C PHE A 211 -2.07 0.18 -4.82
N ALA A 212 -2.43 -0.12 -3.59
CA ALA A 212 -3.82 0.04 -3.11
C ALA A 212 -4.31 1.49 -3.16
N THR A 213 -3.38 2.45 -3.15
CA THR A 213 -3.67 3.88 -3.21
C THR A 213 -3.32 4.53 -4.54
N SER A 214 -2.45 3.89 -5.34
CA SER A 214 -1.92 4.45 -6.60
C SER A 214 -2.88 4.29 -7.78
N ALA A 215 -3.64 3.20 -7.86
CA ALA A 215 -4.54 2.96 -8.99
C ALA A 215 -5.59 4.08 -9.14
N ALA A 216 -6.14 4.56 -8.04
CA ALA A 216 -7.08 5.69 -8.04
C ALA A 216 -6.38 7.03 -8.34
N ALA A 217 -5.16 7.22 -7.81
CA ALA A 217 -4.39 8.45 -7.99
C ALA A 217 -3.81 8.58 -9.41
N ILE A 218 -3.34 7.48 -10.00
CA ILE A 218 -2.81 7.46 -11.38
C ILE A 218 -3.92 7.73 -12.38
N ALA A 219 -5.10 7.13 -12.19
CA ALA A 219 -6.27 7.40 -13.03
C ALA A 219 -6.70 8.88 -12.96
N ALA A 220 -6.61 9.49 -11.78
CA ALA A 220 -6.97 10.90 -11.59
C ALA A 220 -5.91 11.88 -12.12
N LEU A 221 -4.62 11.53 -12.07
CA LEU A 221 -3.52 12.37 -12.56
C LEU A 221 -3.27 12.20 -14.08
N GLY A 222 -3.66 11.06 -14.66
CA GLY A 222 -3.52 10.76 -16.10
C GLY A 222 -4.61 11.35 -16.98
N ASN A 223 -5.75 11.77 -16.42
CA ASN A 223 -6.91 12.24 -17.17
C ASN A 223 -6.96 13.78 -17.38
N ASN A 224 -5.88 14.49 -17.04
CA ASN A 224 -5.76 15.95 -17.16
C ASN A 224 -4.62 16.38 -18.11
N ASN A 225 -4.49 15.70 -19.25
CA ASN A 225 -3.72 16.19 -20.41
C ASN A 225 -4.65 16.47 -21.57
#